data_5658121a505287d59d5c8eefbaa72eab
#
_entry.id   5658121a505287d59d5c8eefbaa72eab
#
_cell.length_a   1.000
_cell.length_b   1.000
_cell.length_c   1.000
_cell.angle_alpha   90.00
_cell.angle_beta   90.00
_cell.angle_gamma   90.00
#
_symmetry.space_group_name_H-M   'P 1'
#
loop_
_entity.id
_entity.type
_entity.pdbx_description
1 polymer ?
#
loop_
_entity_poly.entity_id
_entity_poly.type
_entity_poly.pdbx_seq_one_letter_code
_entity_poly.pdbx_strand_id
1 'polypeptide(L)'
;MNSGSQPQENPGSQSIAIKATGGGAYKYADLFKERLGIIFDKEDEMDCLVAGANFLLEVVHQEAFTYMGDQKQFVQIDQNDLYPYLLVNIGSGVGMIKVEGEGKFERVSGTSIGGGTFWGLGKLLTECKSFDELLDLSYRGNNRAVDMLVGDIYGGMDYSKIGLSSTAIASSFGKAISDNKEREDYKPEDIARSLLRMISNNIGQNLGRTTPQKLAIVVSPRPYEPHIGI
;
A
#
# COMPACT_ATOMS: atom_id res chain seq x y z
N MET A 1 28.31 -26.32 -59.19
CA MET A 1 28.73 -25.03 -58.67
C MET A 1 27.50 -24.45 -57.92
N ASN A 2 27.44 -24.67 -56.68
CA ASN A 2 26.32 -24.20 -55.82
C ASN A 2 26.94 -23.33 -54.74
N SER A 3 26.86 -22.01 -54.94
CA SER A 3 27.32 -21.02 -53.98
C SER A 3 26.20 -20.77 -52.95
N GLY A 4 26.34 -21.39 -51.79
CA GLY A 4 25.47 -21.14 -50.62
C GLY A 4 25.80 -19.77 -50.03
N SER A 5 24.84 -18.86 -50.09
CA SER A 5 24.90 -17.58 -49.39
C SER A 5 24.62 -17.85 -47.91
N GLN A 6 25.60 -17.65 -47.06
CA GLN A 6 25.40 -17.58 -45.59
C GLN A 6 24.63 -16.30 -45.26
N PRO A 7 23.70 -16.34 -44.27
CA PRO A 7 23.09 -15.13 -43.79
C PRO A 7 24.16 -14.29 -43.07
N GLN A 8 24.34 -13.05 -43.50
CA GLN A 8 25.13 -12.05 -42.76
C GLN A 8 24.45 -11.76 -41.42
N GLU A 9 25.07 -12.17 -40.32
CA GLU A 9 24.77 -11.66 -39.02
C GLU A 9 25.10 -10.16 -39.00
N ASN A 10 24.12 -9.32 -38.73
CA ASN A 10 24.29 -7.89 -38.51
C ASN A 10 25.05 -7.70 -37.18
N PRO A 11 26.30 -7.17 -37.18
CA PRO A 11 26.99 -6.85 -35.96
C PRO A 11 26.52 -5.48 -35.47
N GLY A 12 25.70 -5.42 -34.43
CA GLY A 12 25.49 -4.14 -33.77
C GLY A 12 24.13 -3.82 -33.21
N SER A 13 23.35 -4.82 -32.78
CA SER A 13 22.27 -4.53 -31.82
C SER A 13 22.85 -4.68 -30.42
N GLN A 14 23.46 -3.61 -29.88
CA GLN A 14 23.71 -3.55 -28.43
C GLN A 14 22.34 -3.61 -27.72
N SER A 15 22.04 -4.75 -27.11
CA SER A 15 20.87 -4.89 -26.26
C SER A 15 21.02 -3.90 -25.08
N ILE A 16 20.07 -3.00 -24.96
CA ILE A 16 20.03 -2.04 -23.86
C ILE A 16 19.64 -2.81 -22.60
N ALA A 17 20.53 -2.84 -21.60
CA ALA A 17 20.20 -3.37 -20.27
C ALA A 17 19.74 -2.23 -19.38
N ILE A 18 18.60 -2.40 -18.70
CA ILE A 18 18.10 -1.47 -17.69
C ILE A 18 17.86 -2.19 -16.38
N LYS A 19 18.16 -1.53 -15.26
CA LYS A 19 17.82 -2.05 -13.94
C LYS A 19 16.32 -2.02 -13.73
N ALA A 20 15.77 -3.11 -13.22
CA ALA A 20 14.34 -3.26 -12.97
C ALA A 20 14.09 -4.09 -11.72
N THR A 21 13.06 -3.74 -10.97
CA THR A 21 12.69 -4.45 -9.74
C THR A 21 11.19 -4.65 -9.63
N GLY A 22 10.76 -5.46 -8.65
CA GLY A 22 9.37 -5.78 -8.38
C GLY A 22 8.75 -6.79 -9.34
N GLY A 23 7.51 -7.18 -9.07
CA GLY A 23 6.80 -8.20 -9.86
C GLY A 23 6.67 -7.87 -11.34
N GLY A 24 6.63 -6.59 -11.70
CA GLY A 24 6.58 -6.12 -13.09
C GLY A 24 7.83 -6.49 -13.89
N ALA A 25 9.01 -6.45 -13.26
CA ALA A 25 10.28 -6.82 -13.88
C ALA A 25 10.33 -8.30 -14.31
N TYR A 26 9.58 -9.17 -13.60
CA TYR A 26 9.43 -10.57 -13.99
C TYR A 26 8.35 -10.75 -15.03
N LYS A 27 7.19 -10.15 -14.82
CA LYS A 27 6.01 -10.34 -15.68
C LYS A 27 6.21 -9.82 -17.11
N TYR A 28 6.92 -8.71 -17.27
CA TYR A 28 7.04 -8.03 -18.57
C TYR A 28 8.40 -8.18 -19.23
N ALA A 29 9.33 -8.96 -18.65
CA ALA A 29 10.68 -9.13 -19.19
C ALA A 29 10.70 -9.55 -20.66
N ASP A 30 9.95 -10.59 -21.01
CA ASP A 30 9.91 -11.13 -22.37
C ASP A 30 9.28 -10.13 -23.35
N LEU A 31 8.21 -9.45 -22.92
CA LEU A 31 7.54 -8.42 -23.73
C LEU A 31 8.50 -7.27 -24.10
N PHE A 32 9.27 -6.77 -23.11
CA PHE A 32 10.24 -5.70 -23.34
C PHE A 32 11.39 -6.15 -24.22
N LYS A 33 11.89 -7.37 -24.03
CA LYS A 33 12.94 -7.95 -24.85
C LYS A 33 12.48 -8.11 -26.31
N GLU A 34 11.29 -8.67 -26.52
CA GLU A 34 10.78 -8.95 -27.86
C GLU A 34 10.38 -7.69 -28.62
N ARG A 35 9.74 -6.72 -27.96
CA ARG A 35 9.23 -5.53 -28.63
C ARG A 35 10.23 -4.38 -28.73
N LEU A 36 11.12 -4.26 -27.76
CA LEU A 36 12.01 -3.10 -27.63
C LEU A 36 13.50 -3.46 -27.62
N GLY A 37 13.85 -4.76 -27.64
CA GLY A 37 15.24 -5.19 -27.50
C GLY A 37 15.87 -4.87 -26.15
N ILE A 38 15.05 -4.59 -25.12
CA ILE A 38 15.50 -4.21 -23.80
C ILE A 38 15.60 -5.46 -22.91
N ILE A 39 16.73 -5.62 -22.23
CA ILE A 39 16.96 -6.69 -21.25
C ILE A 39 16.89 -6.09 -19.85
N PHE A 40 16.12 -6.72 -18.95
CA PHE A 40 16.05 -6.33 -17.56
C PHE A 40 17.18 -6.97 -16.76
N ASP A 41 18.03 -6.12 -16.16
CA ASP A 41 18.93 -6.46 -15.06
C ASP A 41 18.11 -6.37 -13.75
N LYS A 42 17.72 -7.54 -13.23
CA LYS A 42 16.72 -7.62 -12.15
C LYS A 42 17.37 -7.48 -10.80
N GLU A 43 16.93 -6.49 -10.03
CA GLU A 43 17.34 -6.26 -8.64
C GLU A 43 16.26 -6.76 -7.67
N ASP A 44 16.67 -7.16 -6.48
CA ASP A 44 15.73 -7.56 -5.43
C ASP A 44 14.85 -6.38 -5.00
N GLU A 45 13.56 -6.64 -4.86
CA GLU A 45 12.56 -5.61 -4.53
C GLU A 45 12.75 -5.04 -3.13
N MET A 46 13.10 -5.90 -2.16
CA MET A 46 13.25 -5.46 -0.77
C MET A 46 14.55 -4.69 -0.58
N ASP A 47 15.63 -5.09 -1.23
CA ASP A 47 16.89 -4.36 -1.24
C ASP A 47 16.72 -2.95 -1.82
N CYS A 48 16.04 -2.84 -2.96
CA CYS A 48 15.74 -1.55 -3.59
C CYS A 48 14.84 -0.67 -2.71
N LEU A 49 13.83 -1.26 -2.06
CA LEU A 49 12.90 -0.54 -1.20
C LEU A 49 13.60 0.02 0.04
N VAL A 50 14.42 -0.79 0.70
CA VAL A 50 15.19 -0.37 1.90
C VAL A 50 16.24 0.66 1.54
N ALA A 51 17.01 0.46 0.46
CA ALA A 51 18.00 1.43 -0.01
C ALA A 51 17.36 2.77 -0.37
N GLY A 52 16.22 2.74 -1.07
CA GLY A 52 15.45 3.95 -1.40
C GLY A 52 14.93 4.68 -0.16
N ALA A 53 14.40 3.94 0.82
CA ALA A 53 13.93 4.53 2.08
C ALA A 53 15.09 5.17 2.87
N ASN A 54 16.23 4.49 2.99
CA ASN A 54 17.43 5.05 3.63
C ASN A 54 17.86 6.36 2.95
N PHE A 55 17.95 6.34 1.61
CA PHE A 55 18.33 7.54 0.85
C PHE A 55 17.38 8.72 1.12
N LEU A 56 16.07 8.50 1.12
CA LEU A 56 15.08 9.56 1.39
C LEU A 56 15.24 10.10 2.82
N LEU A 57 15.39 9.21 3.80
CA LEU A 57 15.49 9.60 5.21
C LEU A 57 16.82 10.32 5.55
N GLU A 58 17.89 10.01 4.82
CA GLU A 58 19.22 10.59 5.06
C GLU A 58 19.45 11.89 4.27
N VAL A 59 18.96 11.98 3.04
CA VAL A 59 19.35 13.04 2.09
C VAL A 59 18.28 14.11 1.92
N VAL A 60 17.00 13.72 2.02
CA VAL A 60 15.91 14.65 1.76
C VAL A 60 15.44 15.33 3.04
N HIS A 61 15.68 16.64 3.12
CA HIS A 61 15.21 17.45 4.25
C HIS A 61 13.68 17.59 4.21
N GLN A 62 13.03 17.53 5.38
CA GLN A 62 11.58 17.64 5.53
C GLN A 62 10.75 16.52 4.87
N GLU A 63 11.35 15.34 4.69
CA GLU A 63 10.64 14.15 4.21
C GLU A 63 9.84 13.47 5.34
N ALA A 64 10.42 13.42 6.53
CA ALA A 64 9.78 12.82 7.69
C ALA A 64 8.89 13.84 8.43
N PHE A 65 7.69 13.42 8.77
CA PHE A 65 6.76 14.22 9.55
C PHE A 65 5.94 13.35 10.51
N THR A 66 5.40 13.98 11.54
CA THR A 66 4.37 13.41 12.42
C THR A 66 3.10 14.23 12.33
N TYR A 67 1.99 13.65 12.77
CA TYR A 67 0.75 14.40 12.97
C TYR A 67 0.57 14.71 14.46
N MET A 68 0.42 16.00 14.77
CA MET A 68 0.03 16.48 16.10
C MET A 68 -1.32 17.20 15.96
N GLY A 69 -2.39 16.58 16.42
CA GLY A 69 -3.73 16.96 16.00
C GLY A 69 -3.87 16.72 14.49
N ASP A 70 -4.51 17.60 13.76
CA ASP A 70 -4.66 17.48 12.30
C ASP A 70 -3.56 18.18 11.49
N GLN A 71 -2.42 18.54 12.11
CA GLN A 71 -1.34 19.27 11.45
C GLN A 71 -0.10 18.41 11.28
N LYS A 72 0.50 18.48 10.08
CA LYS A 72 1.82 17.90 9.82
C LYS A 72 2.90 18.71 10.52
N GLN A 73 3.74 18.03 11.31
CA GLN A 73 4.95 18.59 11.87
C GLN A 73 6.14 17.84 11.32
N PHE A 74 6.98 18.53 10.57
CA PHE A 74 8.19 17.93 10.01
C PHE A 74 9.20 17.66 11.11
N VAL A 75 9.80 16.46 11.07
CA VAL A 75 10.81 16.00 12.02
C VAL A 75 12.14 15.90 11.30
N GLN A 76 13.18 16.48 11.88
CA GLN A 76 14.53 16.27 11.39
C GLN A 76 15.07 14.95 11.95
N ILE A 77 15.50 14.06 11.07
CA ILE A 77 16.10 12.78 11.47
C ILE A 77 17.57 13.02 11.70
N ASP A 78 18.07 12.62 12.88
CA ASP A 78 19.50 12.56 13.14
C ASP A 78 20.07 11.31 12.44
N GLN A 79 21.03 11.50 11.54
CA GLN A 79 21.68 10.41 10.80
C GLN A 79 22.36 9.40 11.72
N ASN A 80 22.87 9.85 12.89
CA ASN A 80 23.50 8.98 13.89
C ASN A 80 22.48 8.12 14.65
N ASP A 81 21.20 8.46 14.57
CA ASP A 81 20.11 7.79 15.28
C ASP A 81 19.00 7.30 14.31
N LEU A 82 19.33 7.03 13.05
CA LEU A 82 18.38 6.52 12.06
C LEU A 82 17.89 5.12 12.42
N TYR A 83 18.77 4.22 12.78
CA TYR A 83 18.47 2.81 13.05
C TYR A 83 18.27 2.50 14.54
N PRO A 84 17.46 1.47 14.87
CA PRO A 84 16.58 0.72 13.99
C PRO A 84 15.26 1.46 13.70
N TYR A 85 14.65 1.16 12.52
CA TYR A 85 13.30 1.62 12.22
C TYR A 85 12.44 0.52 11.57
N LEU A 86 11.12 0.69 11.59
CA LEU A 86 10.19 -0.18 10.89
C LEU A 86 9.75 0.47 9.58
N LEU A 87 10.10 -0.16 8.47
CA LEU A 87 9.62 0.21 7.15
C LEU A 87 8.31 -0.50 6.85
N VAL A 88 7.25 0.26 6.61
CA VAL A 88 5.92 -0.28 6.27
C VAL A 88 5.61 0.05 4.83
N ASN A 89 5.69 -0.95 3.98
CA ASN A 89 5.34 -0.83 2.56
C ASN A 89 3.86 -1.15 2.37
N ILE A 90 3.06 -0.12 2.08
CA ILE A 90 1.61 -0.24 1.81
C ILE A 90 1.38 -0.19 0.31
N GLY A 91 1.33 -1.36 -0.31
CA GLY A 91 1.00 -1.58 -1.71
C GLY A 91 -0.34 -2.31 -1.86
N SER A 92 -0.43 -3.26 -2.79
CA SER A 92 -1.59 -4.15 -2.93
C SER A 92 -1.85 -4.96 -1.65
N GLY A 93 -0.80 -5.50 -1.05
CA GLY A 93 -0.75 -5.96 0.33
C GLY A 93 0.12 -5.02 1.16
N VAL A 94 0.49 -5.44 2.37
CA VAL A 94 1.35 -4.67 3.29
C VAL A 94 2.50 -5.53 3.77
N GLY A 95 3.72 -5.04 3.60
CA GLY A 95 4.94 -5.62 4.16
C GLY A 95 5.46 -4.78 5.32
N MET A 96 5.97 -5.42 6.37
CA MET A 96 6.59 -4.77 7.52
C MET A 96 8.01 -5.30 7.67
N ILE A 97 8.99 -4.42 7.56
CA ILE A 97 10.40 -4.71 7.47
C ILE A 97 11.12 -3.95 8.58
N LYS A 98 11.80 -4.67 9.46
CA LYS A 98 12.69 -4.06 10.45
C LYS A 98 14.03 -3.79 9.78
N VAL A 99 14.47 -2.55 9.79
CA VAL A 99 15.75 -2.12 9.25
C VAL A 99 16.68 -1.78 10.42
N GLU A 100 17.80 -2.50 10.53
CA GLU A 100 18.76 -2.38 11.63
C GLU A 100 20.07 -1.69 11.23
N GLY A 101 20.24 -1.45 9.93
CA GLY A 101 21.43 -0.83 9.36
C GLY A 101 21.39 -0.91 7.84
N GLU A 102 22.40 -0.33 7.19
CA GLU A 102 22.57 -0.43 5.75
C GLU A 102 22.70 -1.91 5.33
N GLY A 103 21.83 -2.36 4.41
CA GLY A 103 21.79 -3.76 3.96
C GLY A 103 21.42 -4.78 5.04
N LYS A 104 21.03 -4.34 6.26
CA LYS A 104 20.61 -5.23 7.36
C LYS A 104 19.14 -5.03 7.66
N PHE A 105 18.31 -5.92 7.15
CA PHE A 105 16.88 -5.86 7.36
C PHE A 105 16.24 -7.25 7.37
N GLU A 106 15.09 -7.37 8.00
CA GLU A 106 14.30 -8.59 8.01
C GLU A 106 12.80 -8.28 7.90
N ARG A 107 12.06 -9.13 7.20
CA ARG A 107 10.61 -9.05 7.17
C ARG A 107 10.04 -9.61 8.47
N VAL A 108 9.45 -8.74 9.29
CA VAL A 108 8.92 -9.11 10.62
C VAL A 108 7.43 -9.40 10.62
N SER A 109 6.67 -8.82 9.69
CA SER A 109 5.21 -9.01 9.62
C SER A 109 4.66 -8.61 8.24
N GLY A 110 3.34 -8.67 8.10
CA GLY A 110 2.61 -8.18 6.93
C GLY A 110 1.16 -8.64 6.94
N THR A 111 0.38 -8.08 6.04
CA THR A 111 -1.01 -8.49 5.80
C THR A 111 -1.34 -8.44 4.31
N SER A 112 -2.18 -9.34 3.86
CA SER A 112 -2.74 -9.31 2.50
C SER A 112 -3.84 -8.26 2.34
N ILE A 113 -4.25 -7.60 3.44
CA ILE A 113 -5.27 -6.55 3.45
C ILE A 113 -4.58 -5.19 3.28
N GLY A 114 -4.53 -4.70 2.05
CA GLY A 114 -3.87 -3.45 1.67
C GLY A 114 -4.66 -2.66 0.62
N GLY A 115 -3.95 -1.86 -0.17
CA GLY A 115 -4.53 -1.04 -1.23
C GLY A 115 -5.24 -1.85 -2.32
N GLY A 116 -4.74 -3.05 -2.63
CA GLY A 116 -5.40 -3.97 -3.54
C GLY A 116 -6.75 -4.47 -3.01
N THR A 117 -6.85 -4.69 -1.69
CA THR A 117 -8.12 -5.05 -1.06
C THR A 117 -9.11 -3.88 -1.09
N PHE A 118 -8.62 -2.66 -0.80
CA PHE A 118 -9.45 -1.45 -0.88
C PHE A 118 -10.05 -1.29 -2.26
N TRP A 119 -9.21 -1.33 -3.30
CA TRP A 119 -9.66 -1.19 -4.68
C TRP A 119 -10.54 -2.36 -5.13
N GLY A 120 -10.13 -3.60 -4.84
CA GLY A 120 -10.87 -4.79 -5.25
C GLY A 120 -12.29 -4.82 -4.69
N LEU A 121 -12.43 -4.59 -3.37
CA LEU A 121 -13.75 -4.52 -2.75
C LEU A 121 -14.53 -3.27 -3.17
N GLY A 122 -13.85 -2.12 -3.31
CA GLY A 122 -14.48 -0.91 -3.81
C GLY A 122 -15.09 -1.08 -5.20
N LYS A 123 -14.32 -1.70 -6.12
CA LYS A 123 -14.81 -2.00 -7.47
C LYS A 123 -16.00 -2.96 -7.49
N LEU A 124 -16.08 -3.89 -6.54
CA LEU A 124 -17.20 -4.85 -6.42
C LEU A 124 -18.42 -4.22 -5.76
N LEU A 125 -18.24 -3.27 -4.85
CA LEU A 125 -19.32 -2.72 -4.00
C LEU A 125 -19.76 -1.31 -4.41
N THR A 126 -19.02 -0.64 -5.29
CA THR A 126 -19.36 0.69 -5.81
C THR A 126 -19.24 0.71 -7.33
N GLU A 127 -19.63 1.81 -7.95
CA GLU A 127 -19.52 1.98 -9.41
C GLU A 127 -18.21 2.70 -9.83
N CYS A 128 -17.27 2.90 -8.90
CA CYS A 128 -15.99 3.56 -9.16
C CYS A 128 -15.19 2.86 -10.24
N LYS A 129 -14.56 3.65 -11.11
CA LYS A 129 -13.77 3.16 -12.24
C LYS A 129 -12.27 3.19 -11.98
N SER A 130 -11.82 3.90 -10.93
CA SER A 130 -10.41 3.99 -10.55
C SER A 130 -10.22 4.00 -9.04
N PHE A 131 -9.00 3.71 -8.60
CA PHE A 131 -8.60 3.80 -7.20
C PHE A 131 -8.76 5.23 -6.65
N ASP A 132 -8.34 6.22 -7.45
CA ASP A 132 -8.39 7.62 -7.05
C ASP A 132 -9.84 8.09 -6.86
N GLU A 133 -10.75 7.68 -7.77
CA GLU A 133 -12.18 7.98 -7.64
C GLU A 133 -12.78 7.36 -6.35
N LEU A 134 -12.42 6.12 -6.03
CA LEU A 134 -12.86 5.46 -4.81
C LEU A 134 -12.31 6.16 -3.56
N LEU A 135 -11.06 6.59 -3.60
CA LEU A 135 -10.42 7.32 -2.51
C LEU A 135 -11.10 8.68 -2.29
N ASP A 136 -11.34 9.45 -3.35
CA ASP A 136 -12.06 10.73 -3.28
C ASP A 136 -13.49 10.54 -2.78
N LEU A 137 -14.16 9.48 -3.21
CA LEU A 137 -15.49 9.13 -2.74
C LEU A 137 -15.49 8.89 -1.23
N SER A 138 -14.48 8.19 -0.71
CA SER A 138 -14.35 7.88 0.71
C SER A 138 -14.24 9.12 1.62
N TYR A 139 -13.69 10.23 1.13
CA TYR A 139 -13.59 11.47 1.92
C TYR A 139 -14.94 12.11 2.23
N ARG A 140 -15.94 11.88 1.40
CA ARG A 140 -17.31 12.40 1.55
C ARG A 140 -18.21 11.48 2.36
N GLY A 141 -17.77 10.25 2.63
CA GLY A 141 -18.57 9.23 3.28
C GLY A 141 -18.57 9.30 4.79
N ASN A 142 -19.59 8.69 5.37
CA ASN A 142 -19.75 8.49 6.80
C ASN A 142 -19.80 7.00 7.13
N ASN A 143 -18.69 6.43 7.61
CA ASN A 143 -18.64 5.01 7.94
C ASN A 143 -19.66 4.56 9.01
N ARG A 144 -20.16 5.50 9.84
CA ARG A 144 -21.17 5.19 10.87
C ARG A 144 -22.50 4.70 10.27
N ALA A 145 -22.74 4.96 9.00
CA ALA A 145 -23.92 4.45 8.29
C ALA A 145 -23.81 2.94 7.97
N VAL A 146 -22.58 2.40 7.95
CA VAL A 146 -22.27 1.03 7.52
C VAL A 146 -21.64 0.22 8.64
N ASP A 147 -20.72 0.85 9.41
CA ASP A 147 -20.03 0.21 10.53
C ASP A 147 -20.90 0.21 11.79
N MET A 148 -20.81 -0.88 12.54
CA MET A 148 -21.37 -0.95 13.90
C MET A 148 -20.35 -0.41 14.89
N LEU A 149 -20.74 0.57 15.68
CA LEU A 149 -19.92 1.17 16.70
C LEU A 149 -20.21 0.55 18.08
N VAL A 150 -19.29 0.75 19.02
CA VAL A 150 -19.49 0.34 20.42
C VAL A 150 -20.75 0.99 21.00
N GLY A 151 -20.99 2.27 20.71
CA GLY A 151 -22.21 2.97 21.15
C GLY A 151 -23.50 2.40 20.58
N ASP A 152 -23.49 1.83 19.37
CA ASP A 152 -24.68 1.18 18.79
C ASP A 152 -25.08 -0.07 19.62
N ILE A 153 -24.10 -0.74 20.22
CA ILE A 153 -24.31 -1.95 21.05
C ILE A 153 -24.73 -1.59 22.48
N TYR A 154 -24.13 -0.52 23.03
CA TYR A 154 -24.27 -0.16 24.46
C TYR A 154 -25.10 1.10 24.69
N GLY A 155 -26.06 1.39 23.79
CA GLY A 155 -27.03 2.48 23.98
C GLY A 155 -26.40 3.88 23.98
N GLY A 156 -25.38 4.11 23.16
CA GLY A 156 -24.68 5.38 23.03
C GLY A 156 -23.52 5.57 24.02
N MET A 157 -23.33 4.63 24.95
CA MET A 157 -22.33 4.75 26.03
C MET A 157 -20.97 4.15 25.61
N ASP A 158 -19.92 4.65 26.26
CA ASP A 158 -18.59 4.05 26.22
C ASP A 158 -18.58 2.70 26.97
N TYR A 159 -17.78 1.74 26.52
CA TYR A 159 -17.52 0.53 27.29
C TYR A 159 -16.27 0.75 28.17
N SER A 160 -16.47 1.56 29.21
CA SER A 160 -15.39 2.07 30.06
C SER A 160 -14.59 0.97 30.76
N LYS A 161 -15.21 -0.20 31.05
CA LYS A 161 -14.55 -1.34 31.71
C LYS A 161 -13.31 -1.85 30.94
N ILE A 162 -13.30 -1.72 29.63
CA ILE A 162 -12.19 -2.12 28.76
C ILE A 162 -11.61 -0.96 27.97
N GLY A 163 -11.96 0.28 28.31
CA GLY A 163 -11.40 1.49 27.71
C GLY A 163 -11.82 1.73 26.26
N LEU A 164 -13.00 1.23 25.83
CA LEU A 164 -13.50 1.46 24.48
C LEU A 164 -14.48 2.64 24.45
N SER A 165 -14.19 3.63 23.61
CA SER A 165 -15.10 4.73 23.31
C SER A 165 -16.33 4.23 22.55
N SER A 166 -17.50 4.85 22.78
CA SER A 166 -18.73 4.65 22.00
C SER A 166 -18.54 4.87 20.50
N THR A 167 -17.54 5.68 20.10
CA THR A 167 -17.20 5.95 18.70
C THR A 167 -16.25 4.93 18.08
N ALA A 168 -15.71 3.99 18.87
CA ALA A 168 -14.87 2.92 18.34
C ALA A 168 -15.68 1.97 17.46
N ILE A 169 -15.06 1.49 16.37
CA ILE A 169 -15.70 0.49 15.51
C ILE A 169 -15.66 -0.86 16.19
N ALA A 170 -16.83 -1.41 16.49
CA ALA A 170 -16.97 -2.76 17.03
C ALA A 170 -16.98 -3.80 15.91
N SER A 171 -17.60 -3.49 14.77
CA SER A 171 -17.61 -4.34 13.59
C SER A 171 -17.66 -3.50 12.32
N SER A 172 -16.62 -3.62 11.48
CA SER A 172 -16.66 -3.06 10.14
C SER A 172 -17.79 -3.73 9.35
N PHE A 173 -18.57 -2.95 8.62
CA PHE A 173 -19.78 -3.42 7.91
C PHE A 173 -20.84 -4.09 8.81
N GLY A 174 -20.76 -3.91 10.13
CA GLY A 174 -21.67 -4.59 11.06
C GLY A 174 -23.16 -4.23 10.87
N LYS A 175 -23.45 -3.01 10.44
CA LYS A 175 -24.83 -2.57 10.15
C LYS A 175 -25.41 -3.21 8.89
N ALA A 176 -24.58 -3.64 7.95
CA ALA A 176 -25.04 -4.38 6.78
C ALA A 176 -25.67 -5.74 7.14
N ILE A 177 -25.41 -6.25 8.35
CA ILE A 177 -26.01 -7.49 8.87
C ILE A 177 -27.22 -7.18 9.75
N SER A 178 -27.14 -6.13 10.59
CA SER A 178 -28.15 -5.82 11.61
C SER A 178 -29.33 -5.00 11.10
N ASP A 179 -29.11 -4.18 10.08
CA ASP A 179 -30.06 -3.21 9.59
C ASP A 179 -30.86 -3.82 8.45
N ASN A 180 -31.78 -4.49 8.45
CA ASN A 180 -32.59 -5.08 7.37
C ASN A 180 -32.68 -4.19 6.09
N LYS A 181 -31.48 -3.92 5.52
CA LYS A 181 -31.24 -3.07 4.35
C LYS A 181 -30.53 -3.85 3.26
N GLU A 182 -30.85 -3.53 2.01
CA GLU A 182 -30.15 -4.05 0.85
C GLU A 182 -28.93 -3.15 0.51
N ARG A 183 -28.06 -3.62 -0.38
CA ARG A 183 -26.84 -2.88 -0.79
C ARG A 183 -27.18 -1.48 -1.33
N GLU A 184 -28.30 -1.35 -2.04
CA GLU A 184 -28.80 -0.12 -2.69
C GLU A 184 -29.25 0.96 -1.70
N ASP A 185 -29.52 0.57 -0.46
CA ASP A 185 -29.90 1.49 0.62
C ASP A 185 -28.68 2.19 1.26
N TYR A 186 -27.47 1.69 0.95
CA TYR A 186 -26.22 2.28 1.41
C TYR A 186 -25.60 3.17 0.34
N LYS A 187 -25.20 4.37 0.73
CA LYS A 187 -24.51 5.29 -0.18
C LYS A 187 -23.11 4.77 -0.53
N PRO A 188 -22.70 4.83 -1.80
CA PRO A 188 -21.37 4.38 -2.22
C PRO A 188 -20.23 5.04 -1.45
N GLU A 189 -20.37 6.34 -1.11
CA GLU A 189 -19.37 7.07 -0.31
C GLU A 189 -19.22 6.51 1.12
N ASP A 190 -20.31 6.06 1.75
CA ASP A 190 -20.30 5.49 3.09
C ASP A 190 -19.63 4.11 3.09
N ILE A 191 -19.89 3.31 2.06
CA ILE A 191 -19.23 2.03 1.80
C ILE A 191 -17.72 2.27 1.59
N ALA A 192 -17.34 3.20 0.73
CA ALA A 192 -15.94 3.54 0.47
C ALA A 192 -15.22 4.00 1.74
N ARG A 193 -15.87 4.80 2.59
CA ARG A 193 -15.33 5.24 3.88
C ARG A 193 -15.15 4.08 4.85
N SER A 194 -16.09 3.17 4.93
CA SER A 194 -16.00 1.97 5.78
C SER A 194 -14.85 1.06 5.32
N LEU A 195 -14.70 0.83 4.01
CA LEU A 195 -13.57 0.07 3.44
C LEU A 195 -12.23 0.69 3.81
N LEU A 196 -12.07 2.01 3.62
CA LEU A 196 -10.83 2.71 3.97
C LEU A 196 -10.50 2.56 5.46
N ARG A 197 -11.50 2.74 6.33
CA ARG A 197 -11.35 2.60 7.79
C ARG A 197 -10.98 1.17 8.19
N MET A 198 -11.64 0.18 7.64
CA MET A 198 -11.38 -1.24 7.92
C MET A 198 -9.91 -1.58 7.61
N ILE A 199 -9.43 -1.17 6.44
CA ILE A 199 -8.08 -1.48 5.99
C ILE A 199 -7.04 -0.72 6.82
N SER A 200 -7.25 0.59 7.04
CA SER A 200 -6.36 1.41 7.86
C SER A 200 -6.26 0.90 9.29
N ASN A 201 -7.38 0.52 9.90
CA ASN A 201 -7.41 -0.08 11.25
C ASN A 201 -6.66 -1.42 11.29
N ASN A 202 -6.83 -2.28 10.26
CA ASN A 202 -6.11 -3.55 10.17
C ASN A 202 -4.60 -3.33 10.11
N ILE A 203 -4.15 -2.37 9.30
CA ILE A 203 -2.73 -2.00 9.20
C ILE A 203 -2.24 -1.48 10.55
N GLY A 204 -2.95 -0.55 11.17
CA GLY A 204 -2.61 0.03 12.47
C GLY A 204 -2.50 -1.00 13.59
N GLN A 205 -3.43 -1.96 13.66
CA GLN A 205 -3.38 -3.05 14.64
C GLN A 205 -2.18 -3.99 14.44
N ASN A 206 -1.81 -4.27 13.19
CA ASN A 206 -0.62 -5.05 12.89
C ASN A 206 0.66 -4.29 13.27
N LEU A 207 0.70 -2.97 13.08
CA LEU A 207 1.80 -2.11 13.52
C LEU A 207 1.96 -2.13 15.04
N GLY A 208 0.89 -2.00 15.79
CA GLY A 208 0.92 -2.01 17.27
C GLY A 208 1.47 -3.31 17.89
N ARG A 209 1.51 -4.40 17.13
CA ARG A 209 2.06 -5.70 17.56
C ARG A 209 3.56 -5.85 17.25
N THR A 210 4.09 -5.04 16.36
CA THR A 210 5.46 -5.16 15.84
C THR A 210 6.41 -4.07 16.37
N THR A 211 6.04 -3.38 17.40
CA THR A 211 6.60 -2.11 17.90
C THR A 211 8.13 -1.97 17.87
N PRO A 212 8.69 -1.15 17.00
CA PRO A 212 9.96 -0.50 17.21
C PRO A 212 9.77 0.96 17.64
N GLN A 213 10.85 1.56 18.10
CA GLN A 213 10.86 2.93 18.60
C GLN A 213 10.65 3.99 17.52
N LYS A 214 10.88 3.66 16.26
CA LYS A 214 10.74 4.55 15.10
C LYS A 214 9.96 3.85 13.98
N LEU A 215 9.16 4.61 13.27
CA LEU A 215 8.29 4.13 12.21
C LEU A 215 8.51 4.95 10.93
N ALA A 216 8.89 4.29 9.85
CA ALA A 216 8.85 4.86 8.51
C ALA A 216 7.75 4.16 7.69
N ILE A 217 6.82 4.93 7.16
CA ILE A 217 5.73 4.41 6.33
C ILE A 217 5.99 4.82 4.89
N VAL A 218 6.14 3.82 4.03
CA VAL A 218 6.19 4.01 2.58
C VAL A 218 4.88 3.52 1.99
N VAL A 219 4.17 4.41 1.33
CA VAL A 219 2.94 4.10 0.61
C VAL A 219 3.27 4.03 -0.87
N SER A 220 3.09 2.87 -1.48
CA SER A 220 3.18 2.76 -2.94
C SER A 220 2.06 3.61 -3.57
N PRO A 221 2.38 4.52 -4.49
CA PRO A 221 1.41 5.51 -4.97
C PRO A 221 0.24 4.92 -5.76
N ARG A 222 0.27 3.64 -6.15
CA ARG A 222 -0.87 2.97 -6.81
C ARG A 222 -0.83 1.46 -6.59
N PRO A 223 -1.98 0.83 -6.28
CA PRO A 223 -2.13 -0.60 -6.51
C PRO A 223 -1.98 -0.85 -8.01
N TYR A 224 -1.40 -1.99 -8.34
CA TYR A 224 -1.16 -2.43 -9.70
C TYR A 224 -2.45 -2.35 -10.56
N GLU A 225 -2.58 -1.30 -11.36
CA GLU A 225 -3.53 -1.25 -12.46
C GLU A 225 -2.80 -1.74 -13.72
N PRO A 226 -3.24 -2.84 -14.34
CA PRO A 226 -2.67 -3.32 -15.59
C PRO A 226 -3.21 -2.48 -16.76
N HIS A 227 -2.93 -1.17 -16.78
CA HIS A 227 -3.17 -0.33 -17.94
C HIS A 227 -1.93 -0.35 -18.84
N ILE A 228 -1.70 -1.48 -19.48
CA ILE A 228 -1.04 -1.46 -20.79
C ILE A 228 -2.18 -1.54 -21.79
N GLY A 229 -2.72 -0.38 -22.13
CA GLY A 229 -3.41 -0.22 -23.41
C GLY A 229 -2.37 -0.46 -24.50
N ILE A 230 -2.56 -1.52 -25.26
CA ILE A 230 -1.86 -1.80 -26.51
C ILE A 230 -2.67 -1.14 -27.61
#